data_1c64dfdb8d16d20cd6d394b0d8b27d4b
#
_entry.id   1c64dfdb8d16d20cd6d394b0d8b27d4b
#
_cell.length_a   1.000
_cell.length_b   1.000
_cell.length_c   1.000
_cell.angle_alpha   90.00
_cell.angle_beta   90.00
_cell.angle_gamma   90.00
#
_symmetry.space_group_name_H-M   'P 1'
#
loop_
_entity.id
_entity.type
_entity.pdbx_description
1 polymer ?
#
loop_
_entity_poly.entity_id
_entity_poly.type
_entity_poly.pdbx_seq_one_letter_code
_entity_poly.pdbx_strand_id
1 'polypeptide(L)'
;MAQLHFTLDSDFFVGLFSETKDEAFGKLMEALLNQVLQAESTEQLGANNYERSQERSDYRNGTRTRSLTTRIGKIELQVPRHRNVPFKTSLFENYQRNEQALITTMMEMVVQGISTRNVKKVTEELCGESFSKSTVSEICKELDVPIKHFKERLLPEHYPFIIVDAIYLKVREDHRVKSKALFVAIGINNTGHKEVLGFEVYDSEKVNTWKDFFESLKSRGLRGVDIVISDAHAGLVEAIKECFSGSSWQRCQAHFTRNIIDKCPKKYSTGLASELRDMFNATTIEEARRLKESIYDEYQDVANEAMVILDEGFEDSITIMALPSKYRIALRTSNIIERENREIRRREKVIQIFPNVESIIRLIGAVLQDDHNDWSVGYRIFDMKEYYDKLSSIQSNLLKIKAA
;
A
#
# COMPACT_ATOMS: atom_id res chain seq x y z
N MET A 1 35.66 -13.73 12.51
CA MET A 1 35.48 -12.68 11.48
C MET A 1 36.79 -12.60 10.71
N ALA A 2 36.76 -12.81 9.42
CA ALA A 2 37.95 -12.60 8.58
C ALA A 2 38.24 -11.10 8.53
N GLN A 3 39.48 -10.69 8.87
CA GLN A 3 39.96 -9.31 8.70
C GLN A 3 40.46 -9.14 7.27
N LEU A 4 39.92 -8.17 6.54
CA LEU A 4 40.42 -7.75 5.23
C LEU A 4 41.38 -6.55 5.44
N HIS A 5 42.59 -6.68 4.98
CA HIS A 5 43.59 -5.60 4.96
C HIS A 5 43.60 -5.00 3.53
N PHE A 6 43.34 -3.72 3.43
CA PHE A 6 43.40 -2.99 2.19
C PHE A 6 44.73 -2.26 2.03
N THR A 7 45.36 -2.40 0.89
CA THR A 7 46.63 -1.73 0.57
C THR A 7 46.36 -0.75 -0.59
N LEU A 8 46.62 0.52 -0.35
CA LEU A 8 46.55 1.57 -1.36
C LEU A 8 47.94 2.15 -1.58
N ASP A 9 48.31 2.34 -2.84
CA ASP A 9 49.58 2.98 -3.21
C ASP A 9 49.52 4.47 -2.83
N SER A 10 50.67 5.00 -2.36
CA SER A 10 50.80 6.43 -2.02
C SER A 10 50.51 7.35 -3.20
N ASP A 11 50.95 6.97 -4.39
CA ASP A 11 50.71 7.76 -5.62
C ASP A 11 49.23 7.74 -6.04
N PHE A 12 48.55 6.61 -5.85
CA PHE A 12 47.07 6.52 -6.01
C PHE A 12 46.36 7.43 -5.02
N PHE A 13 46.78 7.41 -3.76
CA PHE A 13 46.18 8.25 -2.72
C PHE A 13 46.36 9.75 -2.98
N VAL A 14 47.52 10.17 -3.40
CA VAL A 14 47.82 11.57 -3.78
C VAL A 14 47.00 11.98 -5.01
N GLY A 15 46.86 11.07 -5.99
CA GLY A 15 46.06 11.29 -7.21
C GLY A 15 44.58 11.59 -6.90
N LEU A 16 43.99 10.95 -5.87
CA LEU A 16 42.62 11.19 -5.48
C LEU A 16 42.33 12.65 -5.04
N PHE A 17 43.31 13.37 -4.49
CA PHE A 17 43.15 14.77 -4.08
C PHE A 17 43.16 15.77 -5.25
N SER A 18 43.57 15.33 -6.44
CA SER A 18 43.56 16.18 -7.65
C SER A 18 42.24 16.06 -8.45
N GLU A 19 41.35 15.18 -8.08
CA GLU A 19 40.09 14.88 -8.75
C GLU A 19 38.87 15.51 -8.04
N THR A 20 37.73 15.52 -8.72
CA THR A 20 36.47 15.89 -8.06
C THR A 20 36.14 14.84 -6.98
N LYS A 21 35.40 15.25 -5.93
CA LYS A 21 35.08 14.34 -4.81
C LYS A 21 34.42 13.05 -5.27
N ASP A 22 33.52 13.12 -6.26
CA ASP A 22 32.76 11.96 -6.74
C ASP A 22 33.64 11.03 -7.56
N GLU A 23 34.52 11.54 -8.43
CA GLU A 23 35.48 10.75 -9.18
C GLU A 23 36.50 10.07 -8.26
N ALA A 24 37.03 10.80 -7.30
CA ALA A 24 37.97 10.27 -6.29
C ALA A 24 37.32 9.14 -5.49
N PHE A 25 36.09 9.32 -5.05
CA PHE A 25 35.37 8.30 -4.30
C PHE A 25 35.03 7.07 -5.14
N GLY A 26 34.65 7.26 -6.41
CA GLY A 26 34.41 6.18 -7.37
C GLY A 26 35.66 5.31 -7.58
N LYS A 27 36.83 5.93 -7.83
CA LYS A 27 38.11 5.22 -7.97
C LYS A 27 38.54 4.49 -6.69
N LEU A 28 38.34 5.12 -5.54
CA LEU A 28 38.62 4.49 -4.24
C LEU A 28 37.76 3.23 -4.05
N MET A 29 36.45 3.33 -4.31
CA MET A 29 35.54 2.18 -4.22
C MET A 29 35.91 1.08 -5.20
N GLU A 30 36.26 1.43 -6.44
CA GLU A 30 36.73 0.47 -7.44
C GLU A 30 37.97 -0.30 -6.96
N ALA A 31 38.95 0.42 -6.43
CA ALA A 31 40.18 -0.19 -5.91
C ALA A 31 39.89 -1.13 -4.71
N LEU A 32 39.05 -0.69 -3.77
CA LEU A 32 38.70 -1.49 -2.59
C LEU A 32 37.90 -2.74 -2.99
N LEU A 33 36.87 -2.62 -3.84
CA LEU A 33 36.06 -3.76 -4.27
C LEU A 33 36.87 -4.77 -5.10
N ASN A 34 37.79 -4.30 -5.92
CA ASN A 34 38.70 -5.20 -6.65
C ASN A 34 39.63 -5.98 -5.70
N GLN A 35 40.08 -5.37 -4.59
CA GLN A 35 40.84 -6.09 -3.56
C GLN A 35 39.98 -7.13 -2.83
N VAL A 36 38.71 -6.81 -2.50
CA VAL A 36 37.78 -7.80 -1.94
C VAL A 36 37.58 -8.99 -2.88
N LEU A 37 37.35 -8.75 -4.16
CA LEU A 37 37.19 -9.82 -5.17
C LEU A 37 38.42 -10.72 -5.24
N GLN A 38 39.64 -10.16 -5.17
CA GLN A 38 40.87 -10.93 -5.14
C GLN A 38 41.04 -11.73 -3.84
N ALA A 39 40.67 -11.17 -2.69
CA ALA A 39 40.69 -11.85 -1.40
C ALA A 39 39.72 -13.05 -1.40
N GLU A 40 38.45 -12.84 -1.82
CA GLU A 40 37.46 -13.92 -1.96
C GLU A 40 37.94 -15.02 -2.93
N SER A 41 38.60 -14.63 -4.04
CA SER A 41 39.19 -15.61 -4.96
C SER A 41 40.33 -16.41 -4.32
N THR A 42 41.15 -15.77 -3.51
CA THR A 42 42.25 -16.45 -2.78
C THR A 42 41.70 -17.43 -1.75
N GLU A 43 40.68 -17.02 -1.01
CA GLU A 43 40.00 -17.87 -0.04
C GLU A 43 39.34 -19.10 -0.71
N GLN A 44 38.61 -18.90 -1.80
CA GLN A 44 37.96 -20.00 -2.55
C GLN A 44 38.95 -20.97 -3.18
N LEU A 45 40.13 -20.51 -3.59
CA LEU A 45 41.16 -21.35 -4.18
C LEU A 45 42.08 -22.00 -3.16
N GLY A 46 42.12 -21.52 -1.93
CA GLY A 46 43.05 -21.98 -0.90
C GLY A 46 44.52 -21.68 -1.21
N ALA A 47 44.81 -20.72 -2.09
CA ALA A 47 46.17 -20.37 -2.49
C ALA A 47 46.28 -18.95 -3.04
N ASN A 48 47.39 -18.25 -2.72
CA ASN A 48 47.76 -16.94 -3.26
C ASN A 48 48.16 -17.00 -4.72
N ASN A 49 48.38 -15.84 -5.35
CA ASN A 49 48.93 -15.74 -6.68
C ASN A 49 50.32 -16.40 -6.70
N TYR A 50 50.55 -17.27 -7.72
CA TYR A 50 51.82 -18.00 -7.95
C TYR A 50 52.26 -18.96 -6.81
N GLU A 51 51.40 -19.13 -5.76
CA GLU A 51 51.68 -20.07 -4.68
C GLU A 51 51.40 -21.50 -5.08
N ARG A 52 52.30 -22.43 -4.71
CA ARG A 52 52.10 -23.88 -4.86
C ARG A 52 51.71 -24.47 -3.51
N SER A 53 50.42 -24.59 -3.24
CA SER A 53 49.88 -25.17 -2.01
C SER A 53 49.20 -26.49 -2.31
N GLN A 54 49.28 -27.45 -1.38
CA GLN A 54 48.52 -28.70 -1.43
C GLN A 54 47.02 -28.50 -1.13
N GLU A 55 46.65 -27.38 -0.54
CA GLU A 55 45.27 -27.03 -0.22
C GLU A 55 44.55 -26.34 -1.41
N ARG A 56 45.26 -26.12 -2.53
CA ARG A 56 44.70 -25.46 -3.71
C ARG A 56 43.58 -26.30 -4.31
N SER A 57 42.37 -25.73 -4.38
CA SER A 57 41.16 -26.37 -4.88
C SER A 57 40.96 -26.23 -6.41
N ASP A 58 41.46 -25.12 -7.00
CA ASP A 58 41.35 -24.82 -8.46
C ASP A 58 42.41 -23.81 -8.88
N TYR A 59 42.41 -23.45 -10.18
CA TYR A 59 43.36 -22.53 -10.80
C TYR A 59 42.69 -21.24 -11.26
N ARG A 60 43.38 -20.12 -11.06
CA ARG A 60 43.00 -18.84 -11.67
C ARG A 60 43.04 -18.89 -13.17
N ASN A 61 42.03 -18.29 -13.81
CA ASN A 61 41.90 -18.23 -15.27
C ASN A 61 41.68 -16.75 -15.73
N GLY A 62 42.49 -15.84 -15.18
CA GLY A 62 42.41 -14.40 -15.46
C GLY A 62 41.22 -13.71 -14.76
N THR A 63 40.89 -12.56 -15.25
CA THR A 63 39.74 -11.75 -14.81
C THR A 63 38.84 -11.42 -15.99
N ARG A 64 37.62 -10.99 -15.68
CA ARG A 64 36.75 -10.34 -16.67
C ARG A 64 36.36 -8.96 -16.12
N THR A 65 36.37 -7.95 -16.95
CA THR A 65 35.84 -6.64 -16.63
C THR A 65 34.35 -6.69 -16.58
N ARG A 66 33.79 -6.10 -15.52
CA ARG A 66 32.36 -5.96 -15.29
C ARG A 66 32.06 -4.56 -14.80
N SER A 67 31.11 -3.89 -15.45
CA SER A 67 30.60 -2.62 -14.96
C SER A 67 29.52 -2.84 -13.91
N LEU A 68 29.56 -2.07 -12.83
CA LEU A 68 28.54 -1.98 -11.81
C LEU A 68 28.12 -0.51 -11.65
N THR A 69 26.85 -0.21 -11.89
CA THR A 69 26.28 1.13 -11.65
C THR A 69 25.90 1.26 -10.19
N THR A 70 26.49 2.23 -9.52
CA THR A 70 26.26 2.53 -8.09
C THR A 70 25.68 3.93 -7.96
N ARG A 71 25.23 4.29 -6.76
CA ARG A 71 24.73 5.64 -6.43
C ARG A 71 25.80 6.75 -6.56
N ILE A 72 27.07 6.38 -6.72
CA ILE A 72 28.19 7.29 -6.91
C ILE A 72 28.73 7.27 -8.34
N GLY A 73 28.04 6.62 -9.25
CA GLY A 73 28.43 6.46 -10.65
C GLY A 73 28.78 5.02 -11.02
N LYS A 74 29.31 4.86 -12.21
CA LYS A 74 29.69 3.57 -12.76
C LYS A 74 31.12 3.25 -12.40
N ILE A 75 31.33 2.05 -11.84
CA ILE A 75 32.66 1.50 -11.50
C ILE A 75 32.94 0.26 -12.33
N GLU A 76 34.23 -0.01 -12.59
CA GLU A 76 34.69 -1.18 -13.35
C GLU A 76 35.38 -2.19 -12.43
N LEU A 77 34.81 -3.39 -12.32
CA LEU A 77 35.30 -4.45 -11.47
C LEU A 77 36.04 -5.51 -12.27
N GLN A 78 37.18 -5.95 -11.76
CA GLN A 78 37.99 -7.04 -12.34
C GLN A 78 37.61 -8.36 -11.65
N VAL A 79 36.51 -8.97 -12.11
CA VAL A 79 35.96 -10.18 -11.49
C VAL A 79 36.83 -11.39 -11.81
N PRO A 80 37.39 -12.10 -10.83
CA PRO A 80 38.21 -13.28 -11.03
C PRO A 80 37.49 -14.40 -11.78
N ARG A 81 38.25 -15.17 -12.55
CA ARG A 81 37.78 -16.40 -13.17
C ARG A 81 38.59 -17.58 -12.63
N HIS A 82 37.91 -18.67 -12.33
CA HIS A 82 38.53 -19.95 -11.99
C HIS A 82 38.36 -20.91 -13.19
N ARG A 83 39.21 -21.94 -13.25
CA ARG A 83 39.26 -22.85 -14.40
C ARG A 83 38.10 -23.82 -14.45
N ASN A 84 37.78 -24.46 -13.32
CA ASN A 84 36.81 -25.54 -13.24
C ASN A 84 35.57 -25.14 -12.43
N VAL A 85 35.72 -24.40 -11.33
CA VAL A 85 34.63 -24.00 -10.44
C VAL A 85 34.31 -22.51 -10.66
N PRO A 86 33.05 -22.12 -10.90
CA PRO A 86 32.69 -20.70 -11.04
C PRO A 86 33.04 -19.90 -9.78
N PHE A 87 33.73 -18.76 -9.96
CA PHE A 87 33.94 -17.81 -8.88
C PHE A 87 32.62 -17.25 -8.36
N LYS A 88 32.44 -17.20 -7.06
CA LYS A 88 31.29 -16.59 -6.38
C LYS A 88 31.77 -15.44 -5.51
N THR A 89 30.99 -14.39 -5.41
CA THR A 89 31.28 -13.22 -4.57
C THR A 89 30.08 -12.88 -3.70
N SER A 90 30.36 -12.30 -2.53
CA SER A 90 29.35 -11.73 -1.63
C SER A 90 28.93 -10.31 -2.05
N LEU A 91 29.71 -9.65 -2.93
CA LEU A 91 29.50 -8.24 -3.28
C LEU A 91 28.29 -8.02 -4.20
N PHE A 92 27.95 -9.00 -5.03
CA PHE A 92 26.82 -8.90 -5.96
C PHE A 92 26.39 -10.27 -6.45
N GLU A 93 25.13 -10.39 -6.86
CA GLU A 93 24.60 -11.58 -7.49
C GLU A 93 25.04 -11.74 -8.96
N ASN A 94 24.91 -12.95 -9.48
CA ASN A 94 25.16 -13.22 -10.87
C ASN A 94 24.24 -12.35 -11.75
N TYR A 95 24.84 -11.68 -12.75
CA TYR A 95 24.16 -10.76 -13.69
C TYR A 95 23.63 -9.44 -13.08
N GLN A 96 23.79 -9.17 -11.79
CA GLN A 96 23.45 -7.89 -11.21
C GLN A 96 24.35 -6.77 -11.79
N ARG A 97 23.74 -5.75 -12.41
CA ARG A 97 24.46 -4.62 -13.05
C ARG A 97 24.38 -3.33 -12.24
N ASN A 98 23.49 -3.28 -11.27
CA ASN A 98 23.22 -2.09 -10.47
C ASN A 98 23.38 -2.42 -9.01
N GLU A 99 23.81 -1.41 -8.23
CA GLU A 99 23.83 -1.51 -6.77
C GLU A 99 22.41 -1.70 -6.21
N GLN A 100 22.23 -2.62 -5.27
CA GLN A 100 20.90 -2.90 -4.69
C GLN A 100 20.27 -1.65 -4.05
N ALA A 101 21.07 -0.81 -3.38
CA ALA A 101 20.58 0.43 -2.80
C ALA A 101 20.04 1.41 -3.87
N LEU A 102 20.64 1.46 -5.05
CA LEU A 102 20.15 2.28 -6.18
C LEU A 102 18.84 1.70 -6.73
N ILE A 103 18.73 0.38 -6.84
CA ILE A 103 17.52 -0.32 -7.26
C ILE A 103 16.38 -0.01 -6.30
N THR A 104 16.60 -0.20 -5.00
CA THR A 104 15.62 0.11 -3.95
C THR A 104 15.19 1.56 -3.98
N THR A 105 16.13 2.50 -4.15
CA THR A 105 15.82 3.93 -4.25
C THR A 105 14.94 4.23 -5.47
N MET A 106 15.21 3.62 -6.63
CA MET A 106 14.37 3.81 -7.83
C MET A 106 12.96 3.24 -7.65
N MET A 107 12.83 2.08 -7.00
CA MET A 107 11.52 1.50 -6.67
C MET A 107 10.75 2.43 -5.73
N GLU A 108 11.39 2.90 -4.66
CA GLU A 108 10.79 3.83 -3.70
C GLU A 108 10.33 5.13 -4.37
N MET A 109 11.13 5.73 -5.25
CA MET A 109 10.71 6.90 -6.02
C MET A 109 9.41 6.64 -6.79
N VAL A 110 9.25 5.47 -7.41
CA VAL A 110 8.03 5.11 -8.16
C VAL A 110 6.86 4.93 -7.21
N VAL A 111 7.04 4.25 -6.08
CA VAL A 111 6.02 4.04 -5.05
C VAL A 111 5.55 5.38 -4.47
N GLN A 112 6.47 6.31 -4.26
CA GLN A 112 6.15 7.68 -3.82
C GLN A 112 5.49 8.56 -4.91
N GLY A 113 5.30 8.01 -6.12
CA GLY A 113 4.59 8.66 -7.21
C GLY A 113 5.45 9.56 -8.08
N ILE A 114 6.76 9.31 -8.13
CA ILE A 114 7.64 9.95 -9.12
C ILE A 114 7.50 9.19 -10.44
N SER A 115 7.24 9.92 -11.54
CA SER A 115 7.12 9.29 -12.86
C SER A 115 8.45 8.66 -13.30
N THR A 116 8.40 7.55 -14.04
CA THR A 116 9.60 6.89 -14.57
C THR A 116 10.49 7.82 -15.42
N ARG A 117 9.90 8.88 -15.99
CA ARG A 117 10.65 9.93 -16.68
C ARG A 117 11.46 10.80 -15.72
N ASN A 118 10.88 11.14 -14.58
CA ASN A 118 11.56 11.92 -13.56
C ASN A 118 12.57 11.08 -12.79
N VAL A 119 12.31 9.78 -12.55
CA VAL A 119 13.31 8.85 -12.01
C VAL A 119 14.57 8.87 -12.89
N LYS A 120 14.41 8.79 -14.23
CA LYS A 120 15.55 8.92 -15.15
C LYS A 120 16.35 10.20 -14.90
N LYS A 121 15.70 11.36 -14.79
CA LYS A 121 16.39 12.64 -14.56
C LYS A 121 17.13 12.66 -13.22
N VAL A 122 16.48 12.18 -12.17
CA VAL A 122 17.08 12.15 -10.82
C VAL A 122 18.30 11.25 -10.79
N THR A 123 18.25 10.06 -11.43
CA THR A 123 19.40 9.14 -11.46
C THR A 123 20.54 9.69 -12.33
N GLU A 124 20.21 10.39 -13.41
CA GLU A 124 21.22 11.05 -14.26
C GLU A 124 21.98 12.15 -13.49
N GLU A 125 21.26 12.93 -12.66
CA GLU A 125 21.88 13.96 -11.81
C GLU A 125 22.65 13.37 -10.61
N LEU A 126 22.16 12.26 -10.01
CA LEU A 126 22.78 11.67 -8.83
C LEU A 126 24.01 10.82 -9.12
N CYS A 127 23.96 10.01 -10.15
CA CYS A 127 25.02 9.04 -10.45
C CYS A 127 25.55 9.07 -11.89
N GLY A 128 25.20 10.10 -12.66
CA GLY A 128 25.65 10.24 -14.06
C GLY A 128 25.08 9.21 -15.04
N GLU A 129 24.20 8.31 -14.56
CA GLU A 129 23.65 7.22 -15.36
C GLU A 129 22.15 7.40 -15.58
N SER A 130 21.69 7.19 -16.80
CA SER A 130 20.29 7.33 -17.14
C SER A 130 19.61 5.98 -17.37
N PHE A 131 18.59 5.70 -16.55
CA PHE A 131 17.81 4.48 -16.69
C PHE A 131 16.62 4.70 -17.64
N SER A 132 16.43 3.77 -18.58
CA SER A 132 15.27 3.82 -19.47
C SER A 132 13.97 3.57 -18.69
N LYS A 133 12.83 4.05 -19.20
CA LYS A 133 11.52 3.77 -18.59
C LYS A 133 11.26 2.27 -18.48
N SER A 134 11.69 1.49 -19.45
CA SER A 134 11.56 0.03 -19.44
C SER A 134 12.40 -0.60 -18.35
N THR A 135 13.63 -0.12 -18.14
CA THR A 135 14.52 -0.59 -17.08
C THR A 135 13.90 -0.31 -15.70
N VAL A 136 13.41 0.91 -15.47
CA VAL A 136 12.74 1.26 -14.20
C VAL A 136 11.50 0.40 -13.98
N SER A 137 10.70 0.16 -15.04
CA SER A 137 9.53 -0.71 -14.95
C SER A 137 9.90 -2.16 -14.66
N GLU A 138 10.99 -2.66 -15.20
CA GLU A 138 11.49 -4.03 -14.93
C GLU A 138 11.99 -4.17 -13.49
N ILE A 139 12.73 -3.19 -13.00
CA ILE A 139 13.16 -3.11 -11.59
C ILE A 139 11.95 -3.16 -10.65
N CYS A 140 10.90 -2.40 -10.95
CA CYS A 140 9.69 -2.41 -10.12
C CYS A 140 9.00 -3.78 -10.05
N LYS A 141 9.26 -4.72 -10.95
CA LYS A 141 8.72 -6.09 -10.86
C LYS A 141 9.28 -6.88 -9.67
N GLU A 142 10.41 -6.46 -9.09
CA GLU A 142 10.92 -7.05 -7.86
C GLU A 142 9.93 -6.90 -6.69
N LEU A 143 9.02 -5.93 -6.75
CA LEU A 143 7.92 -5.76 -5.79
C LEU A 143 6.83 -6.84 -5.91
N ASP A 144 6.74 -7.58 -6.99
CA ASP A 144 5.65 -8.55 -7.21
C ASP A 144 5.62 -9.64 -6.14
N VAL A 145 6.79 -10.13 -5.71
CA VAL A 145 6.91 -11.19 -4.70
C VAL A 145 6.48 -10.70 -3.31
N PRO A 146 7.05 -9.61 -2.76
CA PRO A 146 6.62 -9.11 -1.45
C PRO A 146 5.14 -8.70 -1.45
N ILE A 147 4.63 -8.09 -2.51
CA ILE A 147 3.21 -7.72 -2.61
C ILE A 147 2.31 -8.94 -2.65
N LYS A 148 2.70 -10.00 -3.35
CA LYS A 148 1.97 -11.28 -3.32
C LYS A 148 1.89 -11.84 -1.90
N HIS A 149 3.00 -11.89 -1.17
CA HIS A 149 3.03 -12.34 0.21
C HIS A 149 2.14 -11.47 1.11
N PHE A 150 2.18 -10.15 0.92
CA PHE A 150 1.32 -9.22 1.65
C PHE A 150 -0.17 -9.48 1.38
N LYS A 151 -0.57 -9.70 0.12
CA LYS A 151 -1.95 -10.05 -0.26
C LYS A 151 -2.42 -11.37 0.34
N GLU A 152 -1.56 -12.38 0.36
CA GLU A 152 -1.88 -13.76 0.77
C GLU A 152 -1.68 -14.02 2.27
N ARG A 153 -1.20 -13.03 3.04
CA ARG A 153 -0.93 -13.21 4.46
C ARG A 153 -2.17 -13.60 5.25
N LEU A 154 -2.00 -14.37 6.30
CA LEU A 154 -3.08 -14.71 7.23
C LEU A 154 -3.59 -13.46 7.97
N LEU A 155 -4.85 -13.48 8.34
CA LEU A 155 -5.53 -12.47 9.13
C LEU A 155 -5.93 -13.08 10.49
N PRO A 156 -4.97 -13.25 11.44
CA PRO A 156 -5.19 -14.03 12.66
C PRO A 156 -6.04 -13.30 13.70
N GLU A 157 -6.14 -11.98 13.58
CA GLU A 157 -6.82 -11.14 14.54
C GLU A 157 -8.33 -11.07 14.30
N HIS A 158 -9.07 -10.67 15.35
CA HIS A 158 -10.46 -10.26 15.24
C HIS A 158 -10.53 -8.80 14.80
N TYR A 159 -11.39 -8.52 13.81
CA TYR A 159 -11.59 -7.19 13.27
C TYR A 159 -13.05 -6.77 13.48
N PRO A 160 -13.40 -6.20 14.66
CA PRO A 160 -14.77 -5.77 14.96
C PRO A 160 -15.33 -4.78 13.94
N PHE A 161 -14.47 -3.95 13.37
CA PHE A 161 -14.86 -2.94 12.39
C PHE A 161 -14.08 -3.12 11.11
N ILE A 162 -14.77 -3.19 9.98
CA ILE A 162 -14.16 -3.18 8.66
C ILE A 162 -14.76 -2.04 7.82
N ILE A 163 -13.91 -1.41 7.04
CA ILE A 163 -14.27 -0.34 6.12
C ILE A 163 -13.90 -0.80 4.73
N VAL A 164 -14.83 -0.78 3.81
CA VAL A 164 -14.62 -1.23 2.43
C VAL A 164 -15.04 -0.18 1.43
N ASP A 165 -14.30 -0.08 0.34
CA ASP A 165 -14.59 0.85 -0.74
C ASP A 165 -13.99 0.36 -2.05
N ALA A 166 -14.44 0.93 -3.16
CA ALA A 166 -13.90 0.66 -4.48
C ALA A 166 -13.57 1.96 -5.22
N ILE A 167 -12.47 1.94 -5.95
CA ILE A 167 -12.11 3.02 -6.86
C ILE A 167 -11.84 2.50 -8.25
N TYR A 168 -12.27 3.25 -9.27
CA TYR A 168 -12.03 2.89 -10.65
C TYR A 168 -10.72 3.47 -11.16
N LEU A 169 -9.89 2.59 -11.75
CA LEU A 169 -8.59 2.91 -12.34
C LEU A 169 -8.61 2.54 -13.83
N LYS A 170 -7.90 3.32 -14.65
CA LYS A 170 -7.78 3.04 -16.08
C LYS A 170 -6.61 2.11 -16.35
N VAL A 171 -6.87 1.04 -17.10
CA VAL A 171 -5.87 0.04 -17.47
C VAL A 171 -5.95 -0.25 -18.97
N ARG A 172 -4.81 -0.56 -19.58
CA ARG A 172 -4.75 -1.02 -20.97
C ARG A 172 -4.87 -2.54 -21.01
N GLU A 173 -5.88 -3.02 -21.71
CA GLU A 173 -6.15 -4.44 -21.90
C GLU A 173 -6.68 -4.64 -23.33
N ASP A 174 -6.18 -5.63 -24.05
CA ASP A 174 -6.56 -5.92 -25.45
C ASP A 174 -6.51 -4.68 -26.36
N HIS A 175 -5.46 -3.89 -26.26
CA HIS A 175 -5.25 -2.64 -27.00
C HIS A 175 -6.29 -1.53 -26.72
N ARG A 176 -7.15 -1.69 -25.72
CA ARG A 176 -8.17 -0.70 -25.31
C ARG A 176 -7.92 -0.23 -23.88
N VAL A 177 -8.43 0.95 -23.58
CA VAL A 177 -8.44 1.46 -22.21
C VAL A 177 -9.76 1.03 -21.59
N LYS A 178 -9.67 0.20 -20.54
CA LYS A 178 -10.81 -0.26 -19.73
C LYS A 178 -10.74 0.39 -18.35
N SER A 179 -11.89 0.56 -17.72
CA SER A 179 -11.99 0.94 -16.31
C SER A 179 -12.13 -0.33 -15.48
N LYS A 180 -11.27 -0.51 -14.46
CA LYS A 180 -11.31 -1.64 -13.52
C LYS A 180 -11.54 -1.11 -12.11
N ALA A 181 -12.29 -1.85 -11.33
CA ALA A 181 -12.56 -1.52 -9.94
C ALA A 181 -11.47 -2.13 -9.04
N LEU A 182 -10.75 -1.28 -8.32
CA LEU A 182 -9.86 -1.70 -7.25
C LEU A 182 -10.66 -1.68 -5.95
N PHE A 183 -10.85 -2.85 -5.35
CA PHE A 183 -11.47 -3.02 -4.05
C PHE A 183 -10.41 -2.94 -2.97
N VAL A 184 -10.71 -2.25 -1.88
CA VAL A 184 -9.83 -2.13 -0.71
C VAL A 184 -10.64 -2.38 0.55
N ALA A 185 -10.08 -3.16 1.47
CA ALA A 185 -10.63 -3.39 2.80
C ALA A 185 -9.62 -3.02 3.89
N ILE A 186 -10.04 -2.19 4.82
CA ILE A 186 -9.29 -1.79 6.00
C ILE A 186 -10.03 -2.28 7.22
N GLY A 187 -9.34 -2.92 8.16
CA GLY A 187 -9.89 -3.37 9.43
C GLY A 187 -9.34 -2.58 10.61
N ILE A 188 -10.11 -2.54 11.68
CA ILE A 188 -9.62 -2.14 13.00
C ILE A 188 -9.62 -3.40 13.86
N ASN A 189 -8.42 -3.77 14.31
CA ASN A 189 -8.22 -5.01 15.05
C ASN A 189 -8.63 -4.89 16.54
N ASN A 190 -8.55 -5.99 17.27
CA ASN A 190 -8.89 -6.09 18.68
C ASN A 190 -8.03 -5.20 19.60
N THR A 191 -6.90 -4.71 19.12
CA THR A 191 -6.03 -3.79 19.88
C THR A 191 -6.28 -2.32 19.53
N GLY A 192 -7.12 -2.05 18.53
CA GLY A 192 -7.51 -0.71 18.08
C GLY A 192 -6.61 -0.09 17.01
N HIS A 193 -5.72 -0.88 16.41
CA HIS A 193 -4.91 -0.43 15.27
C HIS A 193 -5.63 -0.68 13.96
N LYS A 194 -5.31 0.16 12.98
CA LYS A 194 -5.75 -0.04 11.59
C LYS A 194 -4.85 -1.07 10.90
N GLU A 195 -5.45 -1.83 10.02
CA GLU A 195 -4.73 -2.75 9.13
C GLU A 195 -5.39 -2.79 7.75
N VAL A 196 -4.58 -2.82 6.70
CA VAL A 196 -5.09 -3.17 5.37
C VAL A 196 -5.38 -4.66 5.36
N LEU A 197 -6.62 -5.08 5.21
CA LEU A 197 -7.01 -6.49 5.18
C LEU A 197 -6.77 -7.13 3.82
N GLY A 198 -7.01 -6.37 2.77
CA GLY A 198 -6.79 -6.82 1.40
C GLY A 198 -7.18 -5.78 0.37
N PHE A 199 -6.75 -6.06 -0.85
CA PHE A 199 -7.10 -5.30 -2.04
C PHE A 199 -7.08 -6.24 -3.25
N GLU A 200 -7.95 -5.97 -4.24
CA GLU A 200 -8.05 -6.76 -5.45
C GLU A 200 -8.62 -5.93 -6.60
N VAL A 201 -8.31 -6.31 -7.84
CA VAL A 201 -8.79 -5.63 -9.04
C VAL A 201 -9.80 -6.50 -9.75
N TYR A 202 -10.99 -5.94 -9.98
CA TYR A 202 -12.10 -6.59 -10.67
C TYR A 202 -12.56 -5.77 -11.87
N ASP A 203 -13.35 -6.38 -12.76
CA ASP A 203 -13.91 -5.69 -13.92
C ASP A 203 -14.94 -4.64 -13.55
N SER A 204 -15.70 -4.88 -12.50
CA SER A 204 -16.79 -4.01 -12.05
C SER A 204 -17.25 -4.37 -10.64
N GLU A 205 -17.97 -3.45 -10.01
CA GLU A 205 -18.65 -3.65 -8.74
C GLU A 205 -19.96 -4.41 -8.92
N LYS A 206 -19.93 -5.72 -8.76
CA LYS A 206 -21.09 -6.60 -8.75
C LYS A 206 -21.17 -7.38 -7.46
N VAL A 207 -22.33 -7.90 -7.13
CA VAL A 207 -22.55 -8.76 -5.95
C VAL A 207 -21.51 -9.88 -5.91
N ASN A 208 -21.33 -10.61 -7.01
CA ASN A 208 -20.41 -11.75 -7.06
C ASN A 208 -18.94 -11.35 -6.86
N THR A 209 -18.48 -10.22 -7.45
CA THR A 209 -17.10 -9.77 -7.27
C THR A 209 -16.82 -9.32 -5.84
N TRP A 210 -17.79 -8.70 -5.16
CA TRP A 210 -17.70 -8.40 -3.74
C TRP A 210 -17.71 -9.65 -2.88
N LYS A 211 -18.54 -10.65 -3.21
CA LYS A 211 -18.53 -11.95 -2.51
C LYS A 211 -17.18 -12.64 -2.66
N ASP A 212 -16.63 -12.74 -3.87
CA ASP A 212 -15.33 -13.34 -4.12
C ASP A 212 -14.24 -12.65 -3.28
N PHE A 213 -14.28 -11.32 -3.20
CA PHE A 213 -13.36 -10.54 -2.39
C PHE A 213 -13.51 -10.85 -0.88
N PHE A 214 -14.73 -10.86 -0.36
CA PHE A 214 -14.99 -11.16 1.05
C PHE A 214 -14.64 -12.62 1.42
N GLU A 215 -14.95 -13.58 0.57
CA GLU A 215 -14.57 -14.97 0.77
C GLU A 215 -13.04 -15.15 0.74
N SER A 216 -12.33 -14.40 -0.09
CA SER A 216 -10.86 -14.33 -0.06
C SER A 216 -10.33 -13.82 1.28
N LEU A 217 -10.94 -12.79 1.87
CA LEU A 217 -10.56 -12.31 3.20
C LEU A 217 -10.84 -13.35 4.30
N LYS A 218 -12.01 -14.01 4.25
CA LYS A 218 -12.39 -15.06 5.20
C LYS A 218 -11.49 -16.28 5.12
N SER A 219 -11.13 -16.72 3.91
CA SER A 219 -10.22 -17.85 3.72
C SER A 219 -8.84 -17.62 4.33
N ARG A 220 -8.42 -16.36 4.45
CA ARG A 220 -7.20 -15.94 5.14
C ARG A 220 -7.38 -15.73 6.64
N GLY A 221 -8.58 -15.94 7.19
CA GLY A 221 -8.85 -15.91 8.62
C GLY A 221 -9.64 -14.71 9.13
N LEU A 222 -10.16 -13.81 8.27
CA LEU A 222 -11.01 -12.69 8.70
C LEU A 222 -12.22 -13.20 9.48
N ARG A 223 -12.37 -12.73 10.71
CA ARG A 223 -13.46 -13.12 11.62
C ARG A 223 -13.74 -12.04 12.67
N GLY A 224 -14.85 -12.21 13.39
CA GLY A 224 -15.23 -11.31 14.49
C GLY A 224 -15.65 -9.92 14.00
N VAL A 225 -16.28 -9.85 12.83
CA VAL A 225 -16.76 -8.59 12.26
C VAL A 225 -18.12 -8.26 12.85
N ASP A 226 -18.22 -7.14 13.58
CA ASP A 226 -19.46 -6.66 14.16
C ASP A 226 -20.12 -5.58 13.30
N ILE A 227 -19.32 -4.68 12.70
CA ILE A 227 -19.83 -3.61 11.84
C ILE A 227 -19.00 -3.52 10.55
N VAL A 228 -19.69 -3.47 9.41
CA VAL A 228 -19.13 -3.18 8.10
C VAL A 228 -19.52 -1.77 7.68
N ILE A 229 -18.57 -0.92 7.37
CA ILE A 229 -18.79 0.46 6.94
C ILE A 229 -18.51 0.57 5.43
N SER A 230 -19.46 1.09 4.67
CA SER A 230 -19.28 1.32 3.22
C SER A 230 -20.20 2.41 2.70
N ASP A 231 -20.06 2.72 1.40
CA ASP A 231 -21.10 3.42 0.68
C ASP A 231 -22.34 2.52 0.43
N ALA A 232 -23.38 3.05 -0.21
CA ALA A 232 -24.61 2.33 -0.47
C ALA A 232 -24.69 1.75 -1.89
N HIS A 233 -23.57 1.30 -2.44
CA HIS A 233 -23.61 0.58 -3.72
C HIS A 233 -24.37 -0.74 -3.57
N ALA A 234 -25.42 -0.95 -4.37
CA ALA A 234 -26.34 -2.06 -4.19
C ALA A 234 -25.65 -3.43 -4.15
N GLY A 235 -24.72 -3.67 -5.09
CA GLY A 235 -23.98 -4.93 -5.13
C GLY A 235 -23.09 -5.18 -3.91
N LEU A 236 -22.53 -4.11 -3.32
CA LEU A 236 -21.73 -4.18 -2.11
C LEU A 236 -22.60 -4.49 -0.90
N VAL A 237 -23.71 -3.77 -0.73
CA VAL A 237 -24.64 -3.96 0.40
C VAL A 237 -25.20 -5.38 0.43
N GLU A 238 -25.61 -5.91 -0.75
CA GLU A 238 -26.10 -7.29 -0.87
C GLU A 238 -25.01 -8.31 -0.49
N ALA A 239 -23.79 -8.13 -1.00
CA ALA A 239 -22.68 -9.01 -0.66
C ALA A 239 -22.32 -8.95 0.85
N ILE A 240 -22.40 -7.78 1.49
CA ILE A 240 -22.21 -7.63 2.94
C ILE A 240 -23.25 -8.44 3.70
N LYS A 241 -24.53 -8.31 3.34
CA LYS A 241 -25.64 -9.05 4.01
C LYS A 241 -25.46 -10.55 3.93
N GLU A 242 -25.00 -11.06 2.79
CA GLU A 242 -24.78 -12.49 2.59
C GLU A 242 -23.49 -13.00 3.25
N CYS A 243 -22.41 -12.28 3.07
CA CYS A 243 -21.10 -12.74 3.56
C CYS A 243 -20.92 -12.50 5.07
N PHE A 244 -21.55 -11.49 5.65
CA PHE A 244 -21.42 -11.10 7.06
C PHE A 244 -22.78 -11.12 7.76
N SER A 245 -23.51 -12.24 7.71
CA SER A 245 -24.87 -12.39 8.23
C SER A 245 -25.04 -12.03 9.70
N GLY A 246 -23.99 -12.12 10.52
CA GLY A 246 -23.98 -11.72 11.94
C GLY A 246 -23.63 -10.26 12.19
N SER A 247 -23.13 -9.56 11.18
CA SER A 247 -22.66 -8.18 11.30
C SER A 247 -23.78 -7.16 11.02
N SER A 248 -23.59 -5.93 11.47
CA SER A 248 -24.43 -4.81 11.09
C SER A 248 -23.76 -3.97 10.02
N TRP A 249 -24.52 -3.43 9.10
CA TRP A 249 -24.03 -2.52 8.09
C TRP A 249 -24.18 -1.07 8.54
N GLN A 250 -23.15 -0.28 8.41
CA GLN A 250 -23.17 1.17 8.58
C GLN A 250 -22.99 1.85 7.22
N ARG A 251 -24.02 2.56 6.80
CA ARG A 251 -23.94 3.43 5.62
C ARG A 251 -23.05 4.63 5.92
N CYS A 252 -22.08 4.91 5.06
CA CYS A 252 -21.20 6.08 5.20
C CYS A 252 -22.01 7.38 5.23
N GLN A 253 -22.00 8.09 6.37
CA GLN A 253 -22.78 9.32 6.56
C GLN A 253 -22.36 10.44 5.60
N ALA A 254 -21.07 10.50 5.22
CA ALA A 254 -20.60 11.53 4.27
C ALA A 254 -21.18 11.34 2.86
N HIS A 255 -21.16 10.10 2.36
CA HIS A 255 -21.79 9.76 1.07
C HIS A 255 -23.30 9.92 1.13
N PHE A 256 -23.91 9.51 2.22
CA PHE A 256 -25.36 9.64 2.42
C PHE A 256 -25.80 11.10 2.44
N THR A 257 -25.14 11.95 3.22
CA THR A 257 -25.38 13.40 3.21
C THR A 257 -25.25 14.00 1.80
N ARG A 258 -24.18 13.62 1.07
CA ARG A 258 -24.00 14.10 -0.31
C ARG A 258 -25.16 13.69 -1.20
N ASN A 259 -25.59 12.43 -1.15
CA ASN A 259 -26.70 11.93 -1.95
C ASN A 259 -28.01 12.69 -1.68
N ILE A 260 -28.27 13.05 -0.42
CA ILE A 260 -29.44 13.84 -0.01
C ILE A 260 -29.31 15.27 -0.57
N ILE A 261 -28.17 15.91 -0.37
CA ILE A 261 -27.94 17.30 -0.79
C ILE A 261 -27.94 17.44 -2.32
N ASP A 262 -27.45 16.46 -3.06
CA ASP A 262 -27.45 16.46 -4.54
C ASP A 262 -28.89 16.46 -5.13
N LYS A 263 -29.87 16.01 -4.34
CA LYS A 263 -31.31 16.03 -4.71
C LYS A 263 -32.06 17.23 -4.13
N CYS A 264 -31.42 18.03 -3.33
CA CYS A 264 -32.00 19.23 -2.74
C CYS A 264 -31.76 20.45 -3.65
N PRO A 265 -32.77 21.30 -3.89
CA PRO A 265 -32.55 22.57 -4.59
C PRO A 265 -31.51 23.45 -3.89
N LYS A 266 -30.62 24.10 -4.66
CA LYS A 266 -29.48 24.88 -4.14
C LYS A 266 -29.85 25.90 -3.07
N LYS A 267 -31.06 26.47 -3.18
CA LYS A 267 -31.57 27.46 -2.22
C LYS A 267 -31.65 26.92 -0.78
N TYR A 268 -31.93 25.64 -0.63
CA TYR A 268 -32.14 24.98 0.67
C TYR A 268 -30.97 24.10 1.11
N SER A 269 -30.03 23.83 0.21
CA SER A 269 -28.94 22.85 0.44
C SER A 269 -28.06 23.15 1.65
N THR A 270 -27.79 24.45 1.93
CA THR A 270 -26.95 24.86 3.08
C THR A 270 -27.66 24.63 4.41
N GLY A 271 -28.98 24.97 4.50
CA GLY A 271 -29.80 24.73 5.69
C GLY A 271 -29.91 23.25 5.98
N LEU A 272 -30.35 22.47 5.00
CA LEU A 272 -30.46 21.02 5.09
C LEU A 272 -29.16 20.35 5.50
N ALA A 273 -28.01 20.78 4.93
CA ALA A 273 -26.70 20.22 5.32
C ALA A 273 -26.34 20.51 6.78
N SER A 274 -26.74 21.65 7.33
CA SER A 274 -26.54 21.96 8.76
C SER A 274 -27.39 21.07 9.65
N GLU A 275 -28.66 20.91 9.32
CA GLU A 275 -29.59 20.10 10.09
C GLU A 275 -29.25 18.59 10.03
N LEU A 276 -28.85 18.08 8.87
CA LEU A 276 -28.33 16.71 8.73
C LEU A 276 -27.09 16.50 9.62
N ARG A 277 -26.22 17.51 9.72
CA ARG A 277 -25.05 17.46 10.62
C ARG A 277 -25.46 17.38 12.08
N ASP A 278 -26.45 18.17 12.49
CA ASP A 278 -26.97 18.18 13.86
C ASP A 278 -27.63 16.84 14.18
N MET A 279 -28.41 16.29 13.25
CA MET A 279 -29.01 14.96 13.35
C MET A 279 -27.97 13.85 13.55
N PHE A 280 -26.88 13.84 12.77
CA PHE A 280 -25.81 12.85 12.91
C PHE A 280 -24.91 13.08 14.13
N ASN A 281 -24.97 14.25 14.75
CA ASN A 281 -24.27 14.55 16.01
C ASN A 281 -25.16 14.34 17.25
N ALA A 282 -26.41 13.91 17.07
CA ALA A 282 -27.31 13.61 18.17
C ALA A 282 -26.67 12.64 19.18
N THR A 283 -26.98 12.82 20.46
CA THR A 283 -26.40 12.02 21.52
C THR A 283 -27.06 10.64 21.65
N THR A 284 -28.36 10.57 21.33
CA THR A 284 -29.18 9.35 21.39
C THR A 284 -29.86 9.06 20.05
N ILE A 285 -30.27 7.81 19.87
CA ILE A 285 -30.96 7.35 18.66
C ILE A 285 -32.34 8.03 18.57
N GLU A 286 -33.02 8.17 19.72
CA GLU A 286 -34.33 8.81 19.81
C GLU A 286 -34.27 10.29 19.40
N GLU A 287 -33.20 10.98 19.78
CA GLU A 287 -32.96 12.36 19.38
C GLU A 287 -32.69 12.44 17.86
N ALA A 288 -31.87 11.55 17.32
CA ALA A 288 -31.59 11.49 15.88
C ALA A 288 -32.87 11.25 15.07
N ARG A 289 -33.74 10.34 15.51
CA ARG A 289 -35.04 10.06 14.88
C ARG A 289 -35.96 11.27 14.92
N ARG A 290 -36.03 11.95 16.07
CA ARG A 290 -36.82 13.18 16.20
C ARG A 290 -36.33 14.28 15.27
N LEU A 291 -35.02 14.48 15.17
CA LEU A 291 -34.45 15.46 14.25
C LEU A 291 -34.70 15.07 12.77
N LYS A 292 -34.61 13.79 12.43
CA LYS A 292 -34.99 13.27 11.10
C LYS A 292 -36.43 13.60 10.75
N GLU A 293 -37.38 13.39 11.64
CA GLU A 293 -38.80 13.75 11.40
C GLU A 293 -38.97 15.25 11.21
N SER A 294 -38.29 16.08 12.04
CA SER A 294 -38.31 17.53 11.89
C SER A 294 -37.81 18.01 10.53
N ILE A 295 -36.69 17.43 10.07
CA ILE A 295 -36.10 17.69 8.75
C ILE A 295 -37.09 17.26 7.64
N TYR A 296 -37.69 16.08 7.78
CA TYR A 296 -38.64 15.56 6.81
C TYR A 296 -39.83 16.51 6.66
N ASP A 297 -40.46 16.93 7.77
CA ASP A 297 -41.60 17.84 7.80
C ASP A 297 -41.26 19.21 7.16
N GLU A 298 -40.08 19.73 7.40
CA GLU A 298 -39.66 21.04 6.89
C GLU A 298 -39.38 21.01 5.38
N TYR A 299 -38.77 19.93 4.85
CA TYR A 299 -38.26 19.88 3.48
C TYR A 299 -39.10 19.04 2.51
N GLN A 300 -40.11 18.29 2.96
CA GLN A 300 -40.89 17.39 2.09
C GLN A 300 -41.55 18.10 0.90
N ASP A 301 -42.06 19.32 1.07
CA ASP A 301 -42.72 20.07 0.02
C ASP A 301 -41.77 20.70 -0.98
N VAL A 302 -40.51 20.98 -0.56
CA VAL A 302 -39.53 21.71 -1.38
C VAL A 302 -38.38 20.84 -1.91
N ALA A 303 -38.14 19.68 -1.30
CA ALA A 303 -37.06 18.75 -1.62
C ALA A 303 -37.48 17.30 -1.43
N ASN A 304 -38.64 16.90 -1.94
CA ASN A 304 -39.24 15.57 -1.76
C ASN A 304 -38.27 14.42 -2.11
N GLU A 305 -37.54 14.51 -3.23
CA GLU A 305 -36.58 13.46 -3.61
C GLU A 305 -35.47 13.30 -2.55
N ALA A 306 -35.00 14.37 -1.95
CA ALA A 306 -34.00 14.35 -0.90
C ALA A 306 -34.56 13.68 0.38
N MET A 307 -35.84 13.94 0.69
CA MET A 307 -36.53 13.36 1.85
C MET A 307 -36.78 11.86 1.67
N VAL A 308 -37.14 11.40 0.50
CA VAL A 308 -37.25 9.95 0.21
C VAL A 308 -35.90 9.25 0.46
N ILE A 309 -34.79 9.82 -0.03
CA ILE A 309 -33.46 9.26 0.23
C ILE A 309 -33.12 9.25 1.72
N LEU A 310 -33.47 10.34 2.44
CA LEU A 310 -33.26 10.43 3.87
C LEU A 310 -34.02 9.32 4.61
N ASP A 311 -35.29 9.13 4.29
CA ASP A 311 -36.15 8.14 4.93
C ASP A 311 -35.65 6.70 4.71
N GLU A 312 -35.37 6.35 3.44
CA GLU A 312 -34.92 5.01 3.05
C GLU A 312 -33.55 4.62 3.65
N GLY A 313 -32.65 5.59 3.88
CA GLY A 313 -31.28 5.29 4.28
C GLY A 313 -30.93 5.66 5.72
N PHE A 314 -31.87 6.20 6.48
CA PHE A 314 -31.60 6.75 7.80
C PHE A 314 -31.15 5.68 8.80
N GLU A 315 -31.89 4.58 8.95
CA GLU A 315 -31.58 3.54 9.95
C GLU A 315 -30.21 2.90 9.70
N ASP A 316 -29.85 2.65 8.43
CA ASP A 316 -28.53 2.14 8.05
C ASP A 316 -27.40 3.15 8.36
N SER A 317 -27.71 4.45 8.36
CA SER A 317 -26.74 5.52 8.60
C SER A 317 -26.49 5.82 10.09
N ILE A 318 -27.32 5.32 10.98
CA ILE A 318 -27.21 5.50 12.44
C ILE A 318 -26.75 4.24 13.19
N THR A 319 -26.45 3.15 12.51
CA THR A 319 -25.96 1.88 13.10
C THR A 319 -24.83 2.13 14.11
N ILE A 320 -23.92 3.06 13.78
CA ILE A 320 -22.79 3.43 14.63
C ILE A 320 -23.19 4.03 15.98
N MET A 321 -24.43 4.51 16.14
CA MET A 321 -24.92 5.08 17.39
C MET A 321 -25.09 4.02 18.50
N ALA A 322 -25.08 2.73 18.15
CA ALA A 322 -24.99 1.64 19.12
C ALA A 322 -23.67 1.65 19.90
N LEU A 323 -22.61 2.28 19.34
CA LEU A 323 -21.29 2.35 19.96
C LEU A 323 -21.16 3.55 20.94
N PRO A 324 -20.23 3.49 21.89
CA PRO A 324 -19.85 4.65 22.69
C PRO A 324 -19.37 5.81 21.80
N SER A 325 -19.60 7.05 22.23
CA SER A 325 -19.40 8.26 21.42
C SER A 325 -18.00 8.41 20.82
N LYS A 326 -16.97 7.98 21.53
CA LYS A 326 -15.58 8.06 21.05
C LYS A 326 -15.31 7.23 19.77
N TYR A 327 -16.07 6.15 19.53
CA TYR A 327 -15.92 5.33 18.31
C TYR A 327 -16.68 5.92 17.13
N ARG A 328 -17.81 6.63 17.40
CA ARG A 328 -18.71 7.13 16.36
C ARG A 328 -18.03 8.06 15.38
N ILE A 329 -17.17 8.98 15.86
CA ILE A 329 -16.53 10.01 15.03
C ILE A 329 -15.67 9.39 13.91
N ALA A 330 -14.91 8.34 14.22
CA ALA A 330 -14.02 7.72 13.24
C ALA A 330 -14.72 6.69 12.35
N LEU A 331 -15.82 6.07 12.82
CA LEU A 331 -16.51 4.97 12.15
C LEU A 331 -17.80 5.39 11.41
N ARG A 332 -18.29 6.62 11.61
CA ARG A 332 -19.51 7.13 10.93
C ARG A 332 -19.32 7.39 9.44
N THR A 333 -18.07 7.47 8.99
CA THR A 333 -17.73 7.74 7.60
C THR A 333 -16.61 6.81 7.12
N SER A 334 -16.47 6.71 5.81
CA SER A 334 -15.35 6.03 5.16
C SER A 334 -14.06 6.88 5.11
N ASN A 335 -13.93 7.93 5.91
CA ASN A 335 -12.78 8.86 5.87
C ASN A 335 -11.41 8.16 5.98
N ILE A 336 -11.35 7.04 6.69
CA ILE A 336 -10.13 6.25 6.82
C ILE A 336 -9.68 5.75 5.44
N ILE A 337 -10.59 5.12 4.68
CA ILE A 337 -10.30 4.61 3.35
C ILE A 337 -10.28 5.72 2.29
N GLU A 338 -11.01 6.82 2.49
CA GLU A 338 -10.97 7.98 1.59
C GLU A 338 -9.60 8.67 1.58
N ARG A 339 -8.85 8.63 2.69
CA ARG A 339 -7.45 9.11 2.73
C ARG A 339 -6.57 8.24 1.85
N GLU A 340 -6.72 6.92 1.95
CA GLU A 340 -6.02 5.97 1.10
C GLU A 340 -6.39 6.17 -0.37
N ASN A 341 -7.65 6.32 -0.67
CA ASN A 341 -8.12 6.59 -2.03
C ASN A 341 -7.51 7.88 -2.60
N ARG A 342 -7.27 8.92 -1.79
CA ARG A 342 -6.55 10.13 -2.24
C ARG A 342 -5.09 9.85 -2.56
N GLU A 343 -4.41 9.02 -1.77
CA GLU A 343 -3.03 8.61 -2.02
C GLU A 343 -2.95 7.74 -3.29
N ILE A 344 -3.88 6.81 -3.48
CA ILE A 344 -4.00 6.02 -4.71
C ILE A 344 -4.24 6.93 -5.91
N ARG A 345 -5.18 7.90 -5.82
CA ARG A 345 -5.45 8.87 -6.87
C ARG A 345 -4.26 9.78 -7.18
N ARG A 346 -3.43 10.09 -6.19
CA ARG A 346 -2.18 10.86 -6.40
C ARG A 346 -1.22 10.10 -7.33
N ARG A 347 -1.07 8.78 -7.15
CA ARG A 347 -0.24 7.93 -8.03
C ARG A 347 -0.90 7.75 -9.40
N GLU A 348 -2.21 7.54 -9.44
CA GLU A 348 -2.98 7.44 -10.69
C GLU A 348 -2.78 8.67 -11.59
N LYS A 349 -2.83 9.88 -11.03
CA LYS A 349 -2.61 11.13 -11.79
C LYS A 349 -1.26 11.17 -12.51
N VAL A 350 -0.23 10.53 -11.96
CA VAL A 350 1.09 10.45 -12.57
C VAL A 350 1.13 9.43 -13.71
N ILE A 351 0.48 8.29 -13.54
CA ILE A 351 0.49 7.18 -14.50
C ILE A 351 -0.59 7.37 -15.57
N GLN A 352 -1.77 7.88 -15.19
CA GLN A 352 -2.97 8.08 -15.99
C GLN A 352 -3.62 6.77 -16.48
N ILE A 353 -2.89 5.91 -17.18
CA ILE A 353 -3.35 4.63 -17.69
C ILE A 353 -2.31 3.57 -17.34
N PHE A 354 -2.70 2.61 -16.52
CA PHE A 354 -1.82 1.50 -16.18
C PHE A 354 -1.62 0.57 -17.38
N PRO A 355 -0.39 0.05 -17.60
CA PRO A 355 -0.12 -0.83 -18.74
C PRO A 355 -0.85 -2.19 -18.65
N ASN A 356 -1.10 -2.70 -17.44
CA ASN A 356 -1.80 -3.95 -17.13
C ASN A 356 -2.28 -3.97 -15.68
N VAL A 357 -3.07 -4.98 -15.30
CA VAL A 357 -3.60 -5.15 -13.94
C VAL A 357 -2.48 -5.40 -12.92
N GLU A 358 -1.46 -6.17 -13.29
CA GLU A 358 -0.32 -6.48 -12.41
C GLU A 358 0.40 -5.20 -11.98
N SER A 359 0.48 -4.21 -12.86
CA SER A 359 1.09 -2.91 -12.51
C SER A 359 0.25 -2.09 -11.53
N ILE A 360 -1.09 -2.23 -11.54
CA ILE A 360 -1.97 -1.68 -10.50
C ILE A 360 -1.66 -2.36 -9.17
N ILE A 361 -1.73 -3.70 -9.15
CA ILE A 361 -1.51 -4.51 -7.94
C ILE A 361 -0.15 -4.20 -7.33
N ARG A 362 0.89 -4.12 -8.15
CA ARG A 362 2.26 -3.80 -7.71
C ARG A 362 2.36 -2.45 -7.04
N LEU A 363 1.96 -1.38 -7.75
CA LEU A 363 2.13 -0.03 -7.24
C LEU A 363 1.22 0.24 -6.03
N ILE A 364 -0.07 -0.07 -6.18
CA ILE A 364 -1.02 0.20 -5.10
C ILE A 364 -0.79 -0.75 -3.93
N GLY A 365 -0.41 -1.99 -4.22
CA GLY A 365 -0.01 -2.94 -3.18
C GLY A 365 1.19 -2.47 -2.35
N ALA A 366 2.21 -1.86 -2.99
CA ALA A 366 3.34 -1.28 -2.28
C ALA A 366 2.91 -0.12 -1.38
N VAL A 367 2.07 0.80 -1.89
CA VAL A 367 1.54 1.91 -1.09
C VAL A 367 0.75 1.39 0.11
N LEU A 368 -0.17 0.44 -0.10
CA LEU A 368 -0.99 -0.13 0.97
C LEU A 368 -0.16 -0.95 1.97
N GLN A 369 0.94 -1.55 1.55
CA GLN A 369 1.87 -2.25 2.43
C GLN A 369 2.64 -1.28 3.32
N ASP A 370 3.11 -0.16 2.78
CA ASP A 370 3.79 0.88 3.56
C ASP A 370 2.85 1.45 4.62
N ASP A 371 1.63 1.83 4.22
CA ASP A 371 0.61 2.33 5.15
C ASP A 371 0.23 1.29 6.21
N HIS A 372 0.10 0.00 5.84
CA HIS A 372 -0.16 -1.08 6.79
C HIS A 372 0.95 -1.19 7.83
N ASN A 373 2.22 -1.13 7.41
CA ASN A 373 3.37 -1.19 8.31
C ASN A 373 3.37 -0.01 9.29
N ASP A 374 3.14 1.20 8.79
CA ASP A 374 3.06 2.41 9.62
C ASP A 374 1.92 2.34 10.63
N TRP A 375 0.76 1.82 10.22
CA TRP A 375 -0.42 1.74 11.10
C TRP A 375 -0.30 0.65 12.16
N SER A 376 0.35 -0.46 11.84
CA SER A 376 0.49 -1.60 12.77
C SER A 376 1.37 -1.28 13.97
N VAL A 377 2.32 -0.34 13.82
CA VAL A 377 3.22 0.14 14.88
C VAL A 377 2.88 1.55 15.37
N GLY A 378 1.94 2.23 14.71
CA GLY A 378 1.54 3.61 14.97
C GLY A 378 0.56 3.76 16.14
N TYR A 379 -0.09 4.91 16.18
CA TYR A 379 -1.10 5.19 17.21
C TYR A 379 -2.38 4.38 16.99
N ARG A 380 -2.93 3.85 18.09
CA ARG A 380 -4.25 3.24 18.11
C ARG A 380 -5.31 4.27 17.76
N ILE A 381 -6.30 3.90 16.94
CA ILE A 381 -7.47 4.74 16.72
C ILE A 381 -8.35 4.74 17.98
N PHE A 382 -8.44 3.56 18.61
CA PHE A 382 -9.27 3.35 19.79
C PHE A 382 -8.54 2.57 20.87
N ASP A 383 -8.89 2.86 22.13
CA ASP A 383 -8.76 1.90 23.21
C ASP A 383 -9.98 0.98 23.17
N MET A 384 -9.78 -0.29 22.86
CA MET A 384 -10.84 -1.27 22.67
C MET A 384 -11.44 -1.80 24.00
N LYS A 385 -10.88 -1.42 25.15
CA LYS A 385 -11.36 -1.89 26.45
C LYS A 385 -12.84 -1.58 26.68
N GLU A 386 -13.23 -0.34 26.48
CA GLU A 386 -14.65 0.06 26.67
C GLU A 386 -15.60 -0.66 25.70
N TYR A 387 -15.11 -0.95 24.48
CA TYR A 387 -15.89 -1.72 23.51
C TYR A 387 -16.19 -3.12 24.03
N TYR A 388 -15.17 -3.84 24.50
CA TYR A 388 -15.34 -5.20 25.02
C TYR A 388 -16.11 -5.23 26.34
N ASP A 389 -15.89 -4.26 27.22
CA ASP A 389 -16.64 -4.13 28.48
C ASP A 389 -18.16 -3.94 28.25
N LYS A 390 -18.52 -3.29 27.13
CA LYS A 390 -19.91 -3.00 26.75
C LYS A 390 -20.45 -3.88 25.62
N LEU A 391 -19.71 -4.90 25.19
CA LEU A 391 -20.02 -5.67 23.99
C LEU A 391 -21.45 -6.22 23.97
N SER A 392 -21.94 -6.83 25.07
CA SER A 392 -23.29 -7.37 25.16
C SER A 392 -24.37 -6.30 24.95
N SER A 393 -24.17 -5.10 25.51
CA SER A 393 -25.12 -4.00 25.34
C SER A 393 -25.08 -3.42 23.93
N ILE A 394 -23.89 -3.33 23.33
CA ILE A 394 -23.68 -2.89 21.95
C ILE A 394 -24.40 -3.85 21.00
N GLN A 395 -24.21 -5.15 21.14
CA GLN A 395 -24.88 -6.16 20.31
C GLN A 395 -26.39 -6.10 20.45
N SER A 396 -26.92 -5.94 21.67
CA SER A 396 -28.35 -5.73 21.89
C SER A 396 -28.89 -4.47 21.18
N ASN A 397 -28.15 -3.36 21.21
CA ASN A 397 -28.55 -2.13 20.53
C ASN A 397 -28.46 -2.25 18.99
N LEU A 398 -27.45 -2.93 18.45
CA LEU A 398 -27.36 -3.22 17.02
C LEU A 398 -28.56 -4.04 16.52
N LEU A 399 -28.99 -5.04 17.31
CA LEU A 399 -30.18 -5.82 16.97
C LEU A 399 -31.46 -4.97 16.96
N LYS A 400 -31.61 -4.03 17.89
CA LYS A 400 -32.77 -3.12 17.94
C LYS A 400 -32.79 -2.16 16.73
N ILE A 401 -31.64 -1.63 16.33
CA ILE A 401 -31.55 -0.76 15.13
C ILE A 401 -31.89 -1.56 13.88
N LYS A 402 -31.39 -2.79 13.76
CA LYS A 402 -31.64 -3.66 12.60
C LYS A 402 -33.09 -4.12 12.47
N ALA A 403 -33.86 -4.11 13.56
CA ALA A 403 -35.27 -4.52 13.59
C ALA A 403 -36.25 -3.35 13.38
N ALA A 404 -35.78 -2.11 13.39
CA ALA A 404 -36.57 -0.90 13.16
C ALA A 404 -36.59 -0.52 11.69
#